data_11743d45e8b98859abbe65d38bd15c08
#
_entry.id   11743d45e8b98859abbe65d38bd15c08
#
_cell.length_a   1.000
_cell.length_b   1.000
_cell.length_c   1.000
_cell.angle_alpha   90.00
_cell.angle_beta   90.00
_cell.angle_gamma   90.00
#
_symmetry.space_group_name_H-M   'P 1'
#
loop_
_entity.id
_entity.type
_entity.pdbx_description
1 polymer ?
#
loop_
_entity_poly.entity_id
_entity_poly.type
_entity_poly.pdbx_seq_one_letter_code
_entity_poly.pdbx_strand_id
1 'polypeptide(L)'
;MDVVNDASSMYYYSLKELPYDLKQAGQACVKAFYTAGRCFHMEFFRLLEDKKGLGKKGDIVGLEVNLRTPGGYTPDMMNYANEIDVYSIYADMVTKGYSEYDHHRPYHCVYCGRRDHVLYKHTHNEIATKYQFDLVMCERMPDILSGAMGNFTYTARFETMDEVNAFVDYVLG
;
A
#
# COMPACT_ATOMS: atom_id res chain seq x y z
N MET A 1 2.96 -0.51 -15.31
CA MET A 1 3.57 -1.65 -16.07
C MET A 1 5.09 -1.58 -16.04
N ASP A 2 5.67 -0.39 -16.00
CA ASP A 2 7.14 -0.17 -16.05
C ASP A 2 7.89 -0.81 -14.88
N VAL A 3 7.30 -0.84 -13.69
CA VAL A 3 7.91 -1.48 -12.50
C VAL A 3 8.26 -2.95 -12.74
N VAL A 4 7.37 -3.69 -13.39
CA VAL A 4 7.58 -5.13 -13.66
C VAL A 4 8.41 -5.35 -14.91
N ASN A 5 8.08 -4.64 -16.01
CA ASN A 5 8.73 -4.83 -17.31
C ASN A 5 10.17 -4.29 -17.33
N ASP A 6 10.41 -3.14 -16.69
CA ASP A 6 11.71 -2.46 -16.72
C ASP A 6 12.50 -2.68 -15.42
N ALA A 7 11.98 -3.50 -14.50
CA ALA A 7 12.55 -3.75 -13.20
C ALA A 7 12.92 -2.45 -12.45
N SER A 8 12.07 -1.43 -12.57
CA SER A 8 12.26 -0.14 -11.90
C SER A 8 12.09 -0.25 -10.40
N SER A 9 12.71 0.65 -9.65
CA SER A 9 12.41 0.85 -8.24
C SER A 9 10.95 1.26 -8.06
N MET A 10 10.35 0.88 -6.95
CA MET A 10 8.94 1.16 -6.70
C MET A 10 8.70 1.64 -5.29
N TYR A 11 7.65 2.38 -5.12
CA TYR A 11 7.09 2.68 -3.81
C TYR A 11 5.58 2.76 -3.87
N TYR A 12 4.94 2.54 -2.74
CA TYR A 12 3.53 2.82 -2.50
C TYR A 12 3.32 3.10 -1.01
N TYR A 13 2.23 3.76 -0.68
CA TYR A 13 1.95 4.16 0.69
C TYR A 13 0.45 4.10 1.01
N SER A 14 0.14 3.95 2.30
CA SER A 14 -1.21 4.08 2.80
C SER A 14 -1.53 5.55 3.09
N LEU A 15 -2.79 5.92 2.96
CA LEU A 15 -3.30 7.24 3.35
C LEU A 15 -4.05 7.14 4.67
N LYS A 16 -3.84 8.10 5.57
CA LYS A 16 -4.65 8.24 6.80
C LYS A 16 -6.12 8.50 6.44
N GLU A 17 -6.35 9.29 5.41
CA GLU A 17 -7.68 9.57 4.88
C GLU A 17 -7.74 9.32 3.37
N LEU A 18 -8.74 8.56 2.95
CA LEU A 18 -8.99 8.35 1.52
C LEU A 18 -9.69 9.57 0.92
N PRO A 19 -9.34 9.97 -0.32
CA PRO A 19 -10.12 10.93 -1.07
C PRO A 19 -11.61 10.57 -1.08
N TYR A 20 -12.47 11.58 -0.91
CA TYR A 20 -13.91 11.37 -0.75
C TYR A 20 -14.53 10.58 -1.91
N ASP A 21 -14.19 10.92 -3.13
CA ASP A 21 -14.67 10.26 -4.35
C ASP A 21 -14.24 8.79 -4.43
N LEU A 22 -12.99 8.48 -4.06
CA LEU A 22 -12.48 7.11 -4.00
C LEU A 22 -13.21 6.30 -2.93
N LYS A 23 -13.44 6.90 -1.75
CA LYS A 23 -14.22 6.27 -0.68
C LYS A 23 -15.64 5.95 -1.12
N GLN A 24 -16.29 6.88 -1.84
CA GLN A 24 -17.64 6.68 -2.39
C GLN A 24 -17.66 5.54 -3.43
N ALA A 25 -16.67 5.51 -4.34
CA ALA A 25 -16.56 4.44 -5.34
C ALA A 25 -16.39 3.06 -4.67
N GLY A 26 -15.49 2.95 -3.70
CA GLY A 26 -15.29 1.70 -2.95
C GLY A 26 -16.54 1.25 -2.20
N GLN A 27 -17.24 2.16 -1.51
CA GLN A 27 -18.49 1.86 -0.81
C GLN A 27 -19.60 1.41 -1.78
N ALA A 28 -19.69 2.02 -2.95
CA ALA A 28 -20.65 1.60 -3.98
C ALA A 28 -20.37 0.18 -4.47
N CYS A 29 -19.09 -0.16 -4.69
CA CYS A 29 -18.70 -1.52 -5.05
C CYS A 29 -19.04 -2.54 -3.97
N VAL A 30 -18.68 -2.29 -2.70
CA VAL A 30 -19.03 -3.18 -1.57
C VAL A 30 -20.54 -3.41 -1.51
N LYS A 31 -21.33 -2.36 -1.66
CA LYS A 31 -22.79 -2.45 -1.66
C LYS A 31 -23.34 -3.26 -2.85
N ALA A 32 -22.74 -3.08 -4.04
CA ALA A 32 -23.17 -3.79 -5.25
C ALA A 32 -22.88 -5.30 -5.19
N PHE A 33 -21.76 -5.70 -4.61
CA PHE A 33 -21.41 -7.11 -4.44
C PHE A 33 -22.20 -7.83 -3.33
N TYR A 34 -22.82 -7.08 -2.43
CA TYR A 34 -23.69 -7.59 -1.36
C TYR A 34 -23.12 -8.80 -0.60
N THR A 35 -21.85 -8.74 -0.24
CA THR A 35 -21.15 -9.84 0.42
C THR A 35 -20.77 -9.43 1.85
N ALA A 36 -21.26 -10.16 2.84
CA ALA A 36 -20.88 -9.98 4.24
C ALA A 36 -19.76 -10.94 4.66
N GLY A 37 -19.05 -10.59 5.71
CA GLY A 37 -18.02 -11.45 6.31
C GLY A 37 -16.82 -11.73 5.41
N ARG A 38 -16.45 -10.78 4.55
CA ARG A 38 -15.32 -10.88 3.63
C ARG A 38 -14.48 -9.61 3.61
N CYS A 39 -13.18 -9.77 3.42
CA CYS A 39 -12.33 -8.67 3.03
C CYS A 39 -12.53 -8.36 1.55
N PHE A 40 -12.36 -7.09 1.19
CA PHE A 40 -12.31 -6.64 -0.19
C PHE A 40 -10.93 -6.04 -0.47
N HIS A 41 -10.36 -6.43 -1.59
CA HIS A 41 -9.25 -5.73 -2.22
C HIS A 41 -9.76 -5.19 -3.54
N MET A 42 -9.80 -3.88 -3.67
CA MET A 42 -10.29 -3.19 -4.85
C MET A 42 -9.22 -2.27 -5.41
N GLU A 43 -9.05 -2.28 -6.71
CA GLU A 43 -8.13 -1.42 -7.42
C GLU A 43 -8.88 -0.46 -8.32
N PHE A 44 -8.44 0.80 -8.34
CA PHE A 44 -9.01 1.87 -9.13
C PHE A 44 -7.91 2.68 -9.80
N PHE A 45 -8.20 3.16 -10.99
CA PHE A 45 -7.43 4.21 -11.63
C PHE A 45 -8.12 5.56 -11.47
N ARG A 46 -7.32 6.62 -11.30
CA ARG A 46 -7.75 7.98 -11.53
C ARG A 46 -7.26 8.41 -12.91
N LEU A 47 -8.16 8.80 -13.81
CA LEU A 47 -7.79 9.21 -15.15
C LEU A 47 -6.98 10.52 -15.12
N LEU A 48 -5.82 10.53 -15.74
CA LEU A 48 -4.95 11.70 -15.87
C LEU A 48 -5.32 12.60 -17.07
N GLU A 49 -6.13 12.07 -17.98
CA GLU A 49 -6.64 12.75 -19.19
C GLU A 49 -8.00 12.15 -19.58
N ASP A 50 -8.72 12.82 -20.48
CA ASP A 50 -9.98 12.31 -21.01
C ASP A 50 -9.71 11.05 -21.85
N LYS A 51 -10.45 9.97 -21.58
CA LYS A 51 -10.37 8.70 -22.31
C LYS A 51 -11.73 8.37 -22.93
N LYS A 52 -11.77 8.34 -24.27
CA LYS A 52 -13.00 8.01 -25.02
C LYS A 52 -13.55 6.64 -24.59
N GLY A 53 -14.80 6.60 -24.20
CA GLY A 53 -15.50 5.39 -23.77
C GLY A 53 -15.18 4.95 -22.33
N LEU A 54 -14.36 5.68 -21.59
CA LEU A 54 -13.97 5.35 -20.23
C LEU A 54 -14.32 6.45 -19.22
N GLY A 55 -14.01 7.71 -19.53
CA GLY A 55 -14.31 8.83 -18.65
C GLY A 55 -13.48 10.08 -18.95
N LYS A 56 -13.61 11.07 -18.07
CA LYS A 56 -12.89 12.35 -18.11
C LYS A 56 -11.72 12.36 -17.15
N LYS A 57 -10.81 13.29 -17.36
CA LYS A 57 -9.72 13.56 -16.41
C LYS A 57 -10.27 13.75 -15.00
N GLY A 58 -9.71 12.99 -14.05
CA GLY A 58 -10.11 12.99 -12.63
C GLY A 58 -11.12 11.90 -12.26
N ASP A 59 -11.81 11.30 -13.22
CA ASP A 59 -12.76 10.21 -12.95
C ASP A 59 -12.05 8.99 -12.34
N ILE A 60 -12.77 8.31 -11.44
CA ILE A 60 -12.34 7.05 -10.83
C ILE A 60 -12.90 5.89 -11.67
N VAL A 61 -12.03 5.00 -12.12
CA VAL A 61 -12.38 3.83 -12.92
C VAL A 61 -11.94 2.57 -12.18
N GLY A 62 -12.86 1.62 -11.96
CA GLY A 62 -12.55 0.34 -11.35
C GLY A 62 -11.66 -0.51 -12.26
N LEU A 63 -10.63 -1.12 -11.68
CA LEU A 63 -9.75 -2.06 -12.35
C LEU A 63 -10.07 -3.48 -11.93
N GLU A 64 -10.06 -3.73 -10.63
CA GLU A 64 -10.14 -5.08 -10.05
C GLU A 64 -10.90 -5.07 -8.73
N VAL A 65 -11.66 -6.15 -8.49
CA VAL A 65 -12.31 -6.42 -7.20
C VAL A 65 -12.04 -7.86 -6.81
N ASN A 66 -11.41 -8.05 -5.66
CA ASN A 66 -11.15 -9.35 -5.05
C ASN A 66 -11.86 -9.45 -3.69
N LEU A 67 -12.39 -10.63 -3.39
CA LEU A 67 -12.99 -10.96 -2.09
C LEU A 67 -11.94 -11.60 -1.15
N ARG A 68 -10.83 -10.94 -0.97
CA ARG A 68 -9.70 -11.34 -0.12
C ARG A 68 -8.93 -10.13 0.37
N THR A 69 -8.01 -10.33 1.29
CA THR A 69 -6.99 -9.34 1.63
C THR A 69 -6.06 -9.08 0.45
N PRO A 70 -5.45 -7.89 0.32
CA PRO A 70 -4.39 -7.63 -0.64
C PRO A 70 -3.20 -8.56 -0.39
N GLY A 71 -2.36 -8.73 -1.41
CA GLY A 71 -1.14 -9.53 -1.32
C GLY A 71 0.08 -8.73 -0.90
N GLY A 72 1.24 -9.38 -0.94
CA GLY A 72 2.53 -8.79 -0.56
C GLY A 72 2.53 -8.33 0.91
N TYR A 73 3.21 -7.23 1.18
CA TYR A 73 3.30 -6.63 2.51
C TYR A 73 2.17 -5.62 2.82
N THR A 74 1.15 -5.52 1.99
CA THR A 74 0.04 -4.59 2.24
C THR A 74 -0.71 -4.89 3.55
N PRO A 75 -0.98 -6.15 3.93
CA PRO A 75 -1.56 -6.45 5.25
C PRO A 75 -0.69 -5.98 6.42
N ASP A 76 0.63 -6.16 6.32
CA ASP A 76 1.57 -5.70 7.35
C ASP A 76 1.61 -4.16 7.42
N MET A 77 1.58 -3.50 6.26
CA MET A 77 1.46 -2.03 6.21
C MET A 77 0.14 -1.54 6.82
N MET A 78 -0.96 -2.28 6.67
CA MET A 78 -2.22 -1.97 7.34
C MET A 78 -2.06 -2.05 8.87
N ASN A 79 -1.34 -3.06 9.36
CA ASN A 79 -1.05 -3.20 10.79
C ASN A 79 -0.22 -2.02 11.29
N TYR A 80 0.86 -1.68 10.61
CA TYR A 80 1.75 -0.57 11.00
C TYR A 80 1.08 0.81 10.91
N ALA A 81 0.27 1.04 9.87
CA ALA A 81 -0.42 2.32 9.67
C ALA A 81 -1.53 2.57 10.70
N ASN A 82 -2.20 1.52 11.14
CA ASN A 82 -3.44 1.63 11.92
C ASN A 82 -3.30 1.08 13.36
N GLU A 83 -2.12 0.54 13.71
CA GLU A 83 -1.88 -0.11 15.01
C GLU A 83 -2.90 -1.22 15.33
N ILE A 84 -3.20 -2.05 14.32
CA ILE A 84 -4.15 -3.16 14.40
C ILE A 84 -3.46 -4.49 14.07
N ASP A 85 -4.18 -5.60 14.26
CA ASP A 85 -3.83 -6.91 13.73
C ASP A 85 -4.89 -7.36 12.71
N VAL A 86 -4.64 -7.06 11.44
CA VAL A 86 -5.55 -7.42 10.34
C VAL A 86 -5.75 -8.93 10.22
N TYR A 87 -4.78 -9.74 10.65
CA TYR A 87 -4.89 -11.19 10.63
C TYR A 87 -5.86 -11.70 11.69
N SER A 88 -5.81 -11.14 12.91
CA SER A 88 -6.81 -11.41 13.96
C SER A 88 -8.19 -10.91 13.56
N ILE A 89 -8.29 -9.72 12.96
CA ILE A 89 -9.55 -9.17 12.44
C ILE A 89 -10.16 -10.14 11.41
N TYR A 90 -9.33 -10.65 10.47
CA TYR A 90 -9.79 -11.61 9.48
C TYR A 90 -10.25 -12.93 10.12
N ALA A 91 -9.48 -13.47 11.06
CA ALA A 91 -9.83 -14.70 11.79
C ALA A 91 -11.15 -14.54 12.53
N ASP A 92 -11.37 -13.44 13.23
CA ASP A 92 -12.62 -13.13 13.92
C ASP A 92 -13.81 -13.03 12.95
N MET A 93 -13.62 -12.32 11.85
CA MET A 93 -14.65 -12.17 10.83
C MET A 93 -15.07 -13.53 10.24
N VAL A 94 -14.13 -14.45 10.01
CA VAL A 94 -14.43 -15.78 9.44
C VAL A 94 -15.06 -16.70 10.48
N THR A 95 -14.61 -16.65 11.74
CA THR A 95 -15.04 -17.58 12.79
C THR A 95 -16.26 -17.11 13.55
N LYS A 96 -16.39 -15.80 13.79
CA LYS A 96 -17.46 -15.19 14.60
C LYS A 96 -18.48 -14.43 13.76
N GLY A 97 -18.18 -14.13 12.47
CA GLY A 97 -19.01 -13.33 11.59
C GLY A 97 -18.87 -11.82 11.77
N TYR A 98 -18.07 -11.37 12.72
CA TYR A 98 -17.76 -9.96 12.99
C TYR A 98 -16.39 -9.83 13.63
N SER A 99 -15.85 -8.63 13.63
CA SER A 99 -14.66 -8.25 14.42
C SER A 99 -14.88 -6.86 15.00
N GLU A 100 -14.41 -6.67 16.23
CA GLU A 100 -14.36 -5.38 16.91
C GLU A 100 -12.91 -4.88 16.88
N TYR A 101 -12.67 -3.72 16.30
CA TYR A 101 -11.38 -3.05 16.33
C TYR A 101 -11.57 -1.53 16.28
N ASP A 102 -10.60 -0.81 16.78
CA ASP A 102 -10.60 0.65 16.74
C ASP A 102 -10.24 1.13 15.32
N HIS A 103 -11.05 2.03 14.78
CA HIS A 103 -10.86 2.64 13.46
C HIS A 103 -9.87 3.82 13.52
N HIS A 104 -8.75 3.60 14.16
CA HIS A 104 -7.70 4.60 14.29
C HIS A 104 -6.70 4.51 13.13
N ARG A 105 -6.29 5.64 12.57
CA ARG A 105 -5.30 5.73 11.49
C ARG A 105 -4.25 6.78 11.81
N PRO A 106 -3.34 6.49 12.74
CA PRO A 106 -2.36 7.47 13.20
C PRO A 106 -1.28 7.78 12.16
N TYR A 107 -0.95 6.83 11.29
CA TYR A 107 0.20 6.92 10.40
C TYR A 107 -0.15 6.71 8.93
N HIS A 108 0.68 7.31 8.07
CA HIS A 108 0.94 6.83 6.72
C HIS A 108 2.01 5.75 6.82
N CYS A 109 1.83 4.62 6.17
CA CYS A 109 2.86 3.59 6.04
C CYS A 109 3.33 3.54 4.60
N VAL A 110 4.64 3.62 4.39
CA VAL A 110 5.26 3.65 3.05
C VAL A 110 6.19 2.47 2.87
N TYR A 111 6.09 1.87 1.69
CA TYR A 111 6.94 0.79 1.22
C TYR A 111 7.82 1.30 0.08
N CYS A 112 9.13 1.07 0.15
CA CYS A 112 10.09 1.33 -0.92
C CYS A 112 10.85 0.06 -1.26
N GLY A 113 10.83 -0.34 -2.54
CA GLY A 113 11.58 -1.48 -3.08
C GLY A 113 12.74 -1.05 -3.93
N ARG A 114 13.98 -1.31 -3.49
CA ARG A 114 15.22 -1.08 -4.23
C ARG A 114 15.57 -2.25 -5.14
N ARG A 115 16.30 -1.98 -6.21
CA ARG A 115 16.85 -2.96 -7.14
C ARG A 115 18.35 -3.13 -6.94
N ASP A 116 18.85 -4.37 -6.98
CA ASP A 116 20.26 -4.68 -6.79
C ASP A 116 21.17 -4.08 -7.89
N HIS A 117 20.64 -3.90 -9.09
CA HIS A 117 21.39 -3.35 -10.23
C HIS A 117 21.38 -1.81 -10.31
N VAL A 118 20.65 -1.14 -9.41
CA VAL A 118 20.54 0.33 -9.39
C VAL A 118 21.49 0.89 -8.33
N LEU A 119 22.26 1.91 -8.72
CA LEU A 119 23.08 2.67 -7.77
C LEU A 119 22.22 3.76 -7.13
N TYR A 120 22.08 3.67 -5.82
CA TYR A 120 21.39 4.67 -5.01
C TYR A 120 22.39 5.56 -4.28
N LYS A 121 21.98 6.80 -4.03
CA LYS A 121 22.81 7.80 -3.34
C LYS A 121 23.14 7.39 -1.90
N HIS A 122 22.21 6.75 -1.21
CA HIS A 122 22.35 6.40 0.21
C HIS A 122 22.46 4.89 0.39
N THR A 123 23.37 4.49 1.27
CA THR A 123 23.61 3.10 1.64
C THR A 123 22.49 2.60 2.59
N HIS A 124 22.42 1.28 2.76
CA HIS A 124 21.55 0.66 3.75
C HIS A 124 21.79 1.21 5.17
N ASN A 125 23.04 1.33 5.58
CA ASN A 125 23.37 1.80 6.93
C ASN A 125 22.93 3.25 7.16
N GLU A 126 23.07 4.12 6.15
CA GLU A 126 22.62 5.52 6.26
C GLU A 126 21.10 5.60 6.40
N ILE A 127 20.34 4.79 5.63
CA ILE A 127 18.89 4.74 5.74
C ILE A 127 18.49 4.21 7.12
N ALA A 128 19.05 3.07 7.54
CA ALA A 128 18.75 2.46 8.82
C ALA A 128 19.08 3.37 10.01
N THR A 129 20.17 4.13 9.93
CA THR A 129 20.56 5.09 10.98
C THR A 129 19.62 6.29 11.00
N LYS A 130 19.33 6.86 9.83
CA LYS A 130 18.52 8.09 9.74
C LYS A 130 17.08 7.86 10.17
N TYR A 131 16.51 6.73 9.80
CA TYR A 131 15.09 6.40 10.02
C TYR A 131 14.89 5.30 11.07
N GLN A 132 15.83 5.13 11.99
CA GLN A 132 15.82 4.04 12.98
C GLN A 132 14.56 3.96 13.85
N PHE A 133 13.83 5.06 14.03
CA PHE A 133 12.60 5.13 14.82
C PHE A 133 11.32 5.02 13.98
N ASP A 134 11.44 5.20 12.68
CA ASP A 134 10.32 5.21 11.74
C ASP A 134 10.23 3.91 10.95
N LEU A 135 11.38 3.24 10.73
CA LEU A 135 11.45 1.94 10.05
C LEU A 135 10.75 0.86 10.88
N VAL A 136 9.76 0.21 10.27
CA VAL A 136 9.01 -0.90 10.88
C VAL A 136 9.37 -2.25 10.27
N MET A 137 9.95 -2.26 9.07
CA MET A 137 10.42 -3.46 8.40
C MET A 137 11.50 -3.11 7.38
N CYS A 138 12.51 -3.97 7.27
CA CYS A 138 13.62 -3.77 6.36
C CYS A 138 14.25 -5.15 6.06
N GLU A 139 14.09 -5.64 4.84
CA GLU A 139 14.53 -7.00 4.51
C GLU A 139 14.78 -7.23 3.02
N ARG A 140 15.47 -8.33 2.74
CA ARG A 140 15.62 -8.82 1.38
C ARG A 140 14.36 -9.55 0.95
N MET A 141 13.86 -9.17 -0.23
CA MET A 141 12.69 -9.81 -0.82
C MET A 141 13.02 -11.21 -1.32
N PRO A 142 12.16 -12.21 -1.08
CA PRO A 142 12.26 -13.51 -1.75
C PRO A 142 12.28 -13.36 -3.27
N ASP A 143 13.12 -14.14 -3.95
CA ASP A 143 13.34 -14.02 -5.40
C ASP A 143 12.05 -14.07 -6.22
N ILE A 144 11.09 -14.91 -5.82
CA ILE A 144 9.80 -15.04 -6.51
C ILE A 144 8.96 -13.75 -6.49
N LEU A 145 9.16 -12.88 -5.50
CA LEU A 145 8.44 -11.61 -5.36
C LEU A 145 9.28 -10.43 -5.84
N SER A 146 10.60 -10.61 -5.96
CA SER A 146 11.52 -9.51 -6.26
C SER A 146 11.22 -8.82 -7.59
N GLY A 147 10.72 -9.54 -8.58
CA GLY A 147 10.31 -8.97 -9.87
C GLY A 147 9.30 -7.84 -9.74
N ALA A 148 8.28 -8.01 -8.90
CA ALA A 148 7.23 -7.01 -8.69
C ALA A 148 7.56 -6.03 -7.55
N MET A 149 8.30 -6.46 -6.53
CA MET A 149 8.40 -5.74 -5.25
C MET A 149 9.77 -5.07 -5.00
N GLY A 150 10.78 -5.32 -5.82
CA GLY A 150 12.17 -4.92 -5.55
C GLY A 150 12.97 -6.05 -4.91
N ASN A 151 14.30 -5.92 -4.88
CA ASN A 151 15.19 -6.94 -4.31
C ASN A 151 15.42 -6.72 -2.81
N PHE A 152 15.41 -5.47 -2.35
CA PHE A 152 15.53 -5.09 -0.96
C PHE A 152 14.51 -4.02 -0.60
N THR A 153 13.82 -4.17 0.53
CA THR A 153 12.69 -3.35 0.89
C THR A 153 12.90 -2.59 2.18
N TYR A 154 12.28 -1.41 2.25
CA TYR A 154 12.20 -0.57 3.43
C TYR A 154 10.74 -0.17 3.62
N THR A 155 10.19 -0.49 4.78
CA THR A 155 8.86 -0.03 5.17
C THR A 155 8.98 0.85 6.39
N ALA A 156 8.39 2.03 6.32
CA ALA A 156 8.41 3.02 7.39
C ALA A 156 7.02 3.60 7.63
N ARG A 157 6.79 4.22 8.79
CA ARG A 157 5.54 4.90 9.11
C ARG A 157 5.79 6.33 9.59
N PHE A 158 4.93 7.25 9.15
CA PHE A 158 5.06 8.68 9.40
C PHE A 158 3.70 9.32 9.68
N GLU A 159 3.72 10.44 10.41
CA GLU A 159 2.48 11.18 10.71
C GLU A 159 2.03 12.06 9.54
N THR A 160 2.96 12.50 8.69
CA THR A 160 2.71 13.45 7.60
C THR A 160 3.15 12.93 6.23
N MET A 161 2.52 13.42 5.17
CA MET A 161 2.91 13.11 3.78
C MET A 161 4.25 13.72 3.38
N ASP A 162 4.65 14.84 4.00
CA ASP A 162 5.96 15.45 3.72
C ASP A 162 7.10 14.54 4.18
N GLU A 163 6.94 13.88 5.34
CA GLU A 163 7.89 12.87 5.83
C GLU A 163 7.91 11.63 4.92
N VAL A 164 6.75 11.17 4.45
CA VAL A 164 6.67 10.07 3.46
C VAL A 164 7.45 10.42 2.20
N ASN A 165 7.23 11.61 1.64
CA ASN A 165 7.92 12.05 0.43
C ASN A 165 9.43 12.17 0.66
N ALA A 166 9.85 12.76 1.77
CA ALA A 166 11.26 12.87 2.15
C ALA A 166 11.94 11.50 2.32
N PHE A 167 11.21 10.52 2.86
CA PHE A 167 11.69 9.14 2.97
C PHE A 167 11.86 8.48 1.61
N VAL A 168 10.86 8.58 0.73
CA VAL A 168 10.90 8.03 -0.63
C VAL A 168 12.08 8.62 -1.42
N ASP A 169 12.24 9.94 -1.38
CA ASP A 169 13.33 10.64 -2.07
C ASP A 169 14.71 10.21 -1.52
N TYR A 170 14.81 9.99 -0.22
CA TYR A 170 16.05 9.55 0.40
C TYR A 170 16.38 8.08 0.08
N VAL A 171 15.38 7.23 0.07
CA VAL A 171 15.57 5.79 -0.17
C VAL A 171 15.79 5.50 -1.65
N LEU A 172 15.11 6.17 -2.56
CA LEU A 172 15.14 5.86 -3.99
C LEU A 172 15.94 6.83 -4.85
N GLY A 173 16.43 7.94 -4.26
CA GLY A 173 17.26 8.96 -4.92
C GLY A 173 18.73 8.57 -5.15
#